data_f1a61584be036e6023f08e205489341f
#
_entry.id   f1a61584be036e6023f08e205489341f
#
_cell.length_a   1.000
_cell.length_b   1.000
_cell.length_c   1.000
_cell.angle_alpha   90.00
_cell.angle_beta   90.00
_cell.angle_gamma   90.00
#
_symmetry.space_group_name_H-M   'P 1'
#
loop_
_entity.id
_entity.type
_entity.pdbx_description
1 polymer ?
#
loop_
_entity_poly.entity_id
_entity_poly.type
_entity_poly.pdbx_seq_one_letter_code
_entity_poly.pdbx_strand_id
1 'polypeptide(L)' 'MTVADYILQRLVRAGVTHVFGLYGAGNAYLFDAFTREPRITMIPTAGEQGAGFAAEGYSKARGGALGVCVV' A
#
# COMPACT_ATOMS: atom_id res chain seq x y z
N MET A 1 19.87 -1.09 -3.07
CA MET A 1 18.47 -0.76 -2.74
C MET A 1 17.76 -0.23 -3.98
N THR A 2 16.61 -0.76 -4.30
CA THR A 2 15.82 -0.28 -5.42
C THR A 2 14.95 0.90 -5.00
N VAL A 3 14.37 1.61 -6.00
CA VAL A 3 13.40 2.67 -5.72
C VAL A 3 12.21 2.12 -4.95
N ALA A 4 11.73 0.92 -5.32
CA ALA A 4 10.62 0.29 -4.62
C ALA A 4 10.95 0.03 -3.15
N ASP A 5 12.15 -0.47 -2.87
CA ASP A 5 12.57 -0.69 -1.48
C ASP A 5 12.63 0.61 -0.70
N TYR A 6 13.10 1.68 -1.31
CA TYR A 6 13.14 2.99 -0.68
C TYR A 6 11.73 3.48 -0.32
N ILE A 7 10.79 3.34 -1.25
CA ILE A 7 9.39 3.71 -1.01
C ILE A 7 8.83 2.93 0.18
N LEU A 8 9.06 1.62 0.22
CA LEU A 8 8.60 0.80 1.33
C LEU A 8 9.17 1.24 2.67
N GLN A 9 10.45 1.53 2.71
CA GLN A 9 11.08 1.99 3.95
C GLN A 9 10.46 3.30 4.45
N ARG A 10 10.16 4.22 3.52
CA ARG A 10 9.51 5.47 3.90
C ARG A 10 8.10 5.24 4.43
N LEU A 11 7.35 4.32 3.82
CA LEU A 11 6.01 3.99 4.29
C LEU A 11 6.06 3.36 5.69
N VAL A 12 6.99 2.45 5.92
CA VAL A 12 7.15 1.84 7.25
C VAL A 12 7.47 2.91 8.30
N ARG A 13 8.35 3.85 7.98
CA ARG A 13 8.70 4.93 8.90
C ARG A 13 7.53 5.85 9.17
N ALA A 14 6.63 6.00 8.22
CA ALA A 14 5.43 6.81 8.39
C ALA A 14 4.34 6.09 9.19
N GLY A 15 4.58 4.84 9.61
CA GLY A 15 3.63 4.07 10.40
C GLY A 15 2.59 3.31 9.58
N VAL A 16 2.82 3.17 8.28
CA VAL A 16 1.89 2.45 7.40
C VAL A 16 2.00 0.95 7.66
N THR A 17 0.87 0.29 7.93
CA THR A 17 0.82 -1.16 8.16
C THR A 17 0.00 -1.89 7.12
N HIS A 18 -0.89 -1.19 6.42
CA HIS A 18 -1.77 -1.79 5.41
C HIS A 18 -1.77 -0.94 4.15
N VAL A 19 -1.70 -1.61 3.00
CA VAL A 19 -1.74 -0.97 1.69
C VAL A 19 -2.81 -1.65 0.86
N PHE A 20 -3.61 -0.88 0.16
CA PHE A 20 -4.69 -1.39 -0.68
C PHE A 20 -4.28 -1.21 -2.14
N GLY A 21 -4.43 -2.24 -2.95
CA GLY A 21 -3.94 -2.09 -4.30
C GLY A 21 -4.49 -3.05 -5.32
N LEU A 22 -4.34 -2.64 -6.57
CA LEU A 22 -4.68 -3.41 -7.74
C LEU A 22 -3.37 -3.74 -8.48
N TYR A 23 -3.09 -5.04 -8.61
CA TYR A 23 -1.88 -5.48 -9.30
C TYR A 23 -1.99 -5.18 -10.81
N GLY A 24 -0.93 -4.63 -11.36
CA GLY A 24 -0.84 -4.36 -12.78
C GLY A 24 0.61 -4.31 -13.24
N ALA A 25 0.82 -4.36 -14.56
CA ALA A 25 2.18 -4.37 -15.13
C ALA A 25 2.99 -3.15 -14.71
N GLY A 26 2.34 -1.99 -14.61
CA GLY A 26 3.03 -0.74 -14.31
C GLY A 26 3.51 -0.61 -12.87
N ASN A 27 2.92 -1.40 -11.94
CA ASN A 27 3.30 -1.33 -10.54
C ASN A 27 3.81 -2.66 -9.98
N ALA A 28 4.20 -3.59 -10.87
CA ALA A 28 4.63 -4.91 -10.47
C ALA A 28 5.84 -4.87 -9.52
N TYR A 29 6.73 -3.92 -9.70
CA TYR A 29 7.90 -3.80 -8.82
C TYR A 29 7.51 -3.48 -7.38
N LEU A 30 6.53 -2.60 -7.21
CA LEU A 30 6.04 -2.26 -5.87
C LEU A 30 5.35 -3.46 -5.23
N PHE A 31 4.49 -4.15 -5.98
CA PHE A 31 3.82 -5.33 -5.43
C PHE A 31 4.82 -6.41 -5.01
N ASP A 32 5.85 -6.65 -5.83
CA ASP A 32 6.88 -7.60 -5.46
C ASP A 32 7.59 -7.20 -4.19
N ALA A 33 7.94 -5.91 -4.06
CA ALA A 33 8.60 -5.41 -2.86
C ALA A 33 7.69 -5.54 -1.62
N PHE A 34 6.38 -5.26 -1.75
CA PHE A 34 5.44 -5.42 -0.65
C PHE A 34 5.36 -6.88 -0.18
N THR A 35 5.45 -7.85 -1.08
CA THR A 35 5.40 -9.26 -0.69
C THR A 35 6.59 -9.67 0.16
N ARG A 36 7.70 -8.94 0.08
CA ARG A 36 8.90 -9.22 0.86
C ARG A 36 8.98 -8.41 2.16
N GLU A 37 7.97 -7.56 2.43
CA GLU A 37 7.99 -6.70 3.62
C GLU A 37 6.97 -7.17 4.64
N PRO A 38 7.41 -7.85 5.73
CA PRO A 38 6.46 -8.40 6.70
C PRO A 38 5.75 -7.36 7.56
N ARG A 39 6.23 -6.12 7.59
CA ARG A 39 5.62 -5.05 8.39
C ARG A 39 4.44 -4.40 7.70
N ILE A 40 4.22 -4.69 6.42
CA ILE A 40 3.12 -4.13 5.64
C ILE A 40 2.26 -5.26 5.09
N THR A 41 0.95 -5.16 5.33
CA THR A 41 -0.01 -6.11 4.78
C THR A 41 -0.61 -5.51 3.52
N MET A 42 -0.46 -6.20 2.39
CA MET A 42 -1.05 -5.81 1.13
C MET A 42 -2.44 -6.42 1.01
N ILE A 43 -3.44 -5.58 0.80
CA ILE A 43 -4.81 -6.03 0.62
C ILE A 43 -5.20 -5.79 -0.84
N PRO A 44 -5.36 -6.85 -1.65
CA PRO A 44 -5.74 -6.67 -3.05
C PRO A 44 -7.19 -6.20 -3.17
N THR A 45 -7.44 -5.37 -4.18
CA THR A 45 -8.77 -4.86 -4.48
C THR A 45 -9.11 -5.16 -5.94
N ALA A 46 -10.42 -5.16 -6.23
CA ALA A 46 -10.90 -5.54 -7.57
C ALA A 46 -10.79 -4.41 -8.60
N GLY A 47 -10.59 -3.17 -8.16
CA GLY A 47 -10.50 -2.03 -9.07
C GLY A 47 -9.87 -0.82 -8.41
N GLU A 48 -9.50 0.17 -9.24
CA GLU A 48 -8.82 1.36 -8.75
C GLU A 48 -9.66 2.16 -7.79
N GLN A 49 -10.96 2.32 -8.08
CA GLN A 49 -11.86 3.03 -7.19
C GLN A 49 -12.01 2.31 -5.85
N GLY A 50 -12.07 0.98 -5.89
CA GLY A 50 -12.15 0.18 -4.68
C GLY A 50 -10.93 0.38 -3.79
N ALA A 51 -9.73 0.43 -4.39
CA ALA A 51 -8.51 0.67 -3.62
C ALA A 51 -8.54 2.05 -2.96
N GLY A 52 -8.96 3.08 -3.68
CA GLY A 52 -9.04 4.43 -3.14
C GLY A 52 -10.04 4.54 -2.00
N PHE A 53 -11.23 3.97 -2.15
CA PHE A 53 -12.24 3.97 -1.09
C PHE A 53 -11.78 3.16 0.13
N ALA A 54 -11.10 2.03 -0.09
CA ALA A 54 -10.59 1.23 1.01
C ALA A 54 -9.54 2.00 1.81
N ALA A 55 -8.62 2.68 1.12
CA ALA A 55 -7.58 3.47 1.78
C ALA A 55 -8.19 4.63 2.57
N GLU A 56 -9.18 5.31 2.02
CA GLU A 56 -9.88 6.39 2.70
C GLU A 56 -10.61 5.89 3.94
N GLY A 57 -11.34 4.79 3.80
CA GLY A 57 -12.04 4.19 4.93
C GLY A 57 -11.10 3.75 6.03
N TYR A 58 -9.98 3.15 5.67
CA TYR A 58 -8.95 2.75 6.63
C TYR A 58 -8.42 3.96 7.41
N SER A 59 -8.10 5.04 6.68
CA SER A 59 -7.57 6.25 7.32
C SER A 59 -8.57 6.81 8.33
N LYS A 60 -9.85 6.87 7.97
CA LYS A 60 -10.88 7.38 8.88
C LYS A 60 -11.09 6.47 10.08
N ALA A 61 -11.13 5.16 9.85
CA ALA A 61 -11.35 4.19 10.91
C ALA A 61 -10.20 4.16 11.91
N ARG A 62 -8.99 4.47 11.48
CA ARG A 62 -7.80 4.46 12.32
C ARG A 62 -7.47 5.85 12.90
N GLY A 63 -8.43 6.76 12.91
CA GLY A 63 -8.27 8.05 13.56
C GLY A 63 -7.25 8.95 12.88
N GLY A 64 -7.19 8.93 11.56
CA GLY A 64 -6.28 9.77 10.81
C GLY A 64 -4.96 9.10 10.44
N ALA A 65 -4.84 7.78 10.65
CA ALA A 65 -3.68 7.05 10.15
C ALA A 65 -3.63 7.15 8.62
N LEU A 66 -2.41 7.12 8.08
CA LEU A 66 -2.22 7.26 6.64
C LEU A 66 -2.80 6.08 5.88
N GLY A 67 -3.72 6.35 4.96
CA GLY A 67 -4.27 5.34 4.06
C GLY A 67 -3.52 5.38 2.74
N VAL A 68 -3.05 4.22 2.27
CA VAL A 68 -2.23 4.13 1.06
C VAL A 68 -2.89 3.19 0.06
N CYS A 69 -2.99 3.64 -1.18
CA CYS A 69 -3.43 2.76 -2.27
C CYS A 69 -2.40 2.78 -3.40
N VAL A 70 -2.31 1.65 -4.09
CA VAL A 70 -1.43 1.46 -5.25
C VAL A 70 -2.30 1.04 -6.43
N VAL A 71 -2.29 1.82 -7.48
CA VAL A 71 -3.13 1.58 -8.67
C VAL A 71 -2.35 1.73 -9.96
#